data_1dfd4fc2cba037b121739d124df722d8
#
_entry.id   1dfd4fc2cba037b121739d124df722d8
#
_cell.length_a   1.000
_cell.length_b   1.000
_cell.length_c   1.000
_cell.angle_alpha   90.00
_cell.angle_beta   90.00
_cell.angle_gamma   90.00
#
_symmetry.space_group_name_H-M   'P 1'
#
loop_
_entity.id
_entity.type
_entity.pdbx_description
1 polymer ?
#
loop_
_entity_poly.entity_id
_entity_poly.type
_entity_poly.pdbx_seq_one_letter_code
_entity_poly.pdbx_strand_id
1 'polypeptide(L)'
;MTSASATPAIRHYLQFSDFTADEYAYLFDRMAVIKKKFKTYEKHQPLTDRTLAMIFEKASTRTRVSFEAGMYQLGGSVVHLTTGDSQLGRAEPIEDSAKVISRMVDLVMIRTYEQTKIAAFAAHSRVPVINGLTNEFHPCQILADIFTYIEHRGSIQGKTVAWVGDGNNMANTWLQAAEILGFTVHVSTPSGYEVDQSIAGIRSGDSYKVYKDPMEACRGADLVTTDVWTSMGYEAENEARRKAFADWCVDEEMMRVAQPDALFMHCLPAHRGEEVQAEVIDGPQSVVWDEAENRLHAQKALMEFLLLGRL
;
A
#
# COMPACT_ATOMS: atom_id res chain seq x y z
N MET A 1 17.10 -32.73 -28.48
CA MET A 1 15.91 -32.55 -27.63
C MET A 1 16.19 -31.33 -26.73
N THR A 2 15.76 -30.16 -27.14
CA THR A 2 15.88 -28.94 -26.38
C THR A 2 14.86 -28.99 -25.25
N SER A 3 15.30 -29.01 -24.01
CA SER A 3 14.42 -28.88 -22.84
C SER A 3 13.65 -27.56 -22.98
N ALA A 4 12.34 -27.65 -23.12
CA ALA A 4 11.47 -26.50 -23.01
C ALA A 4 11.68 -25.93 -21.59
N SER A 5 12.34 -24.79 -21.49
CA SER A 5 12.38 -24.04 -20.24
C SER A 5 10.95 -23.70 -19.88
N ALA A 6 10.47 -24.23 -18.77
CA ALA A 6 9.15 -23.87 -18.26
C ALA A 6 9.11 -22.33 -18.15
N THR A 7 8.16 -21.70 -18.82
CA THR A 7 7.92 -20.27 -18.65
C THR A 7 7.69 -20.03 -17.16
N PRO A 8 8.43 -19.13 -16.50
CA PRO A 8 8.24 -18.89 -15.09
C PRO A 8 6.77 -18.52 -14.83
N ALA A 9 6.20 -19.05 -13.76
CA ALA A 9 4.83 -18.74 -13.37
C ALA A 9 4.67 -17.22 -13.21
N ILE A 10 3.59 -16.69 -13.79
CA ILE A 10 3.29 -15.26 -13.68
C ILE A 10 3.05 -14.93 -12.21
N ARG A 11 3.72 -13.90 -11.72
CA ARG A 11 3.57 -13.43 -10.35
C ARG A 11 2.72 -12.17 -10.32
N HIS A 12 1.82 -12.11 -9.35
CA HIS A 12 0.98 -10.95 -9.09
C HIS A 12 1.35 -10.33 -7.75
N TYR A 13 0.91 -9.10 -7.51
CA TYR A 13 1.02 -8.41 -6.23
C TYR A 13 -0.35 -7.86 -5.85
N LEU A 14 -1.19 -8.71 -5.28
CA LEU A 14 -2.59 -8.40 -4.95
C LEU A 14 -2.77 -8.04 -3.48
N GLN A 15 -1.90 -8.54 -2.62
CA GLN A 15 -1.85 -8.30 -1.18
C GLN A 15 -0.42 -8.43 -0.68
N PHE A 16 -0.16 -7.97 0.54
CA PHE A 16 1.21 -7.96 1.06
C PHE A 16 1.76 -9.38 1.28
N SER A 17 0.92 -10.36 1.58
CA SER A 17 1.32 -11.76 1.76
C SER A 17 1.71 -12.51 0.48
N ASP A 18 1.65 -11.88 -0.70
CA ASP A 18 2.06 -12.53 -1.97
C ASP A 18 3.58 -12.66 -2.11
N PHE A 19 4.35 -11.93 -1.30
CA PHE A 19 5.81 -11.98 -1.31
C PHE A 19 6.37 -12.44 0.03
N THR A 20 7.55 -13.05 -0.03
CA THR A 20 8.30 -13.50 1.15
C THR A 20 9.13 -12.36 1.75
N ALA A 21 9.59 -12.54 3.01
CA ALA A 21 10.49 -11.60 3.66
C ALA A 21 11.79 -11.34 2.84
N ASP A 22 12.36 -12.37 2.21
CA ASP A 22 13.55 -12.24 1.36
C ASP A 22 13.29 -11.41 0.09
N GLU A 23 12.07 -11.48 -0.45
CA GLU A 23 11.69 -10.68 -1.61
C GLU A 23 11.47 -9.22 -1.22
N TYR A 24 10.89 -8.98 -0.05
CA TYR A 24 10.79 -7.63 0.50
C TYR A 24 12.16 -7.02 0.80
N ALA A 25 13.08 -7.78 1.40
CA ALA A 25 14.45 -7.31 1.61
C ALA A 25 15.10 -6.87 0.29
N TYR A 26 15.02 -7.70 -0.75
CA TYR A 26 15.47 -7.33 -2.09
C TYR A 26 14.78 -6.07 -2.63
N LEU A 27 13.47 -5.95 -2.48
CA LEU A 27 12.71 -4.80 -2.95
C LEU A 27 13.15 -3.51 -2.23
N PHE A 28 13.34 -3.54 -0.92
CA PHE A 28 13.80 -2.36 -0.16
C PHE A 28 15.19 -1.90 -0.59
N ASP A 29 16.12 -2.82 -0.78
CA ASP A 29 17.45 -2.50 -1.32
C ASP A 29 17.34 -1.90 -2.74
N ARG A 30 16.46 -2.47 -3.56
CA ARG A 30 16.25 -2.00 -4.93
C ARG A 30 15.62 -0.61 -4.97
N MET A 31 14.66 -0.32 -4.08
CA MET A 31 14.06 1.01 -3.92
C MET A 31 15.12 2.07 -3.60
N ALA A 32 16.04 1.76 -2.67
CA ALA A 32 17.12 2.67 -2.32
C ALA A 32 18.02 2.98 -3.52
N VAL A 33 18.39 1.96 -4.31
CA VAL A 33 19.18 2.14 -5.54
C VAL A 33 18.43 3.00 -6.57
N ILE A 34 17.15 2.72 -6.81
CA ILE A 34 16.33 3.45 -7.78
C ILE A 34 16.12 4.91 -7.33
N LYS A 35 15.85 5.14 -6.03
CA LYS A 35 15.71 6.47 -5.45
C LYS A 35 17.01 7.27 -5.59
N LYS A 36 18.16 6.65 -5.28
CA LYS A 36 19.46 7.29 -5.45
C LYS A 36 19.68 7.72 -6.91
N LYS A 37 19.46 6.83 -7.87
CA LYS A 37 19.57 7.16 -9.30
C LYS A 37 18.67 8.31 -9.71
N PHE A 38 17.42 8.31 -9.21
CA PHE A 38 16.49 9.40 -9.46
C PHE A 38 16.99 10.74 -8.92
N LYS A 39 17.47 10.77 -7.66
CA LYS A 39 17.99 12.00 -7.02
C LYS A 39 19.30 12.51 -7.67
N THR A 40 20.08 11.63 -8.30
CA THR A 40 21.32 11.99 -9.02
C THR A 40 21.14 12.18 -10.53
N TYR A 41 19.89 12.15 -11.03
CA TYR A 41 19.56 12.23 -12.45
C TYR A 41 20.24 11.15 -13.32
N GLU A 42 20.60 10.01 -12.71
CA GLU A 42 21.15 8.88 -13.44
C GLU A 42 20.03 8.15 -14.20
N LYS A 43 20.23 7.98 -15.50
CA LYS A 43 19.25 7.29 -16.35
C LYS A 43 19.12 5.81 -15.95
N HIS A 44 17.89 5.37 -15.69
CA HIS A 44 17.56 3.98 -15.37
C HIS A 44 16.26 3.57 -16.08
N GLN A 45 16.38 2.88 -17.22
CA GLN A 45 15.26 2.55 -18.11
C GLN A 45 15.23 1.03 -18.43
N PRO A 46 15.12 0.17 -17.42
CA PRO A 46 15.11 -1.28 -17.61
C PRO A 46 13.83 -1.80 -18.28
N LEU A 47 12.75 -1.01 -18.32
CA LEU A 47 11.46 -1.37 -18.89
C LEU A 47 11.18 -0.66 -20.23
N THR A 48 12.24 -0.39 -20.99
CA THR A 48 12.08 0.18 -22.34
C THR A 48 11.14 -0.68 -23.19
N ASP A 49 10.21 -0.02 -23.90
CA ASP A 49 9.18 -0.64 -24.74
C ASP A 49 8.16 -1.52 -23.99
N ARG A 50 8.07 -1.44 -22.67
CA ARG A 50 7.02 -2.09 -21.87
C ARG A 50 5.83 -1.19 -21.68
N THR A 51 4.65 -1.78 -21.58
CA THR A 51 3.39 -1.04 -21.41
C THR A 51 2.67 -1.49 -20.14
N LEU A 52 2.31 -0.51 -19.31
CA LEU A 52 1.46 -0.67 -18.14
C LEU A 52 0.02 -0.26 -18.48
N ALA A 53 -0.96 -1.15 -18.31
CA ALA A 53 -2.36 -0.75 -18.25
C ALA A 53 -2.73 -0.36 -16.81
N MET A 54 -3.29 0.84 -16.63
CA MET A 54 -3.82 1.28 -15.34
C MET A 54 -5.35 1.35 -15.41
N ILE A 55 -6.02 0.54 -14.60
CA ILE A 55 -7.48 0.44 -14.54
C ILE A 55 -7.97 1.06 -13.24
N PHE A 56 -8.81 2.12 -13.34
CA PHE A 56 -9.34 2.84 -12.21
C PHE A 56 -10.87 2.78 -12.15
N GLU A 57 -11.40 2.21 -11.09
CA GLU A 57 -12.82 2.32 -10.71
C GLU A 57 -13.04 3.37 -9.61
N LYS A 58 -11.98 3.67 -8.85
CA LYS A 58 -11.92 4.77 -7.88
C LYS A 58 -10.84 5.77 -8.28
N ALA A 59 -11.16 7.05 -8.28
CA ALA A 59 -10.18 8.10 -8.58
C ALA A 59 -9.02 8.10 -7.56
N SER A 60 -7.82 8.42 -8.03
CA SER A 60 -6.65 8.62 -7.16
C SER A 60 -5.56 9.39 -7.87
N THR A 61 -5.24 10.57 -7.38
CA THR A 61 -4.14 11.39 -7.91
C THR A 61 -2.79 10.76 -7.61
N ARG A 62 -2.54 10.37 -6.34
CA ARG A 62 -1.24 9.82 -5.93
C ARG A 62 -0.91 8.50 -6.61
N THR A 63 -1.85 7.57 -6.67
CA THR A 63 -1.64 6.28 -7.36
C THR A 63 -1.40 6.50 -8.85
N ARG A 64 -2.18 7.38 -9.48
CA ARG A 64 -2.01 7.68 -10.90
C ARG A 64 -0.64 8.27 -11.17
N VAL A 65 -0.29 9.36 -10.50
CA VAL A 65 0.98 10.06 -10.74
C VAL A 65 2.18 9.15 -10.47
N SER A 66 2.18 8.38 -9.38
CA SER A 66 3.33 7.54 -9.02
C SER A 66 3.55 6.36 -9.97
N PHE A 67 2.49 5.71 -10.46
CA PHE A 67 2.63 4.63 -11.46
C PHE A 67 2.94 5.19 -12.85
N GLU A 68 2.26 6.24 -13.30
CA GLU A 68 2.44 6.82 -14.63
C GLU A 68 3.85 7.42 -14.78
N ALA A 69 4.25 8.28 -13.82
CA ALA A 69 5.60 8.83 -13.79
C ALA A 69 6.67 7.73 -13.59
N GLY A 70 6.39 6.75 -12.72
CA GLY A 70 7.28 5.62 -12.46
C GLY A 70 7.55 4.79 -13.70
N MET A 71 6.50 4.39 -14.44
CA MET A 71 6.64 3.60 -15.67
C MET A 71 7.36 4.39 -16.76
N TYR A 72 7.03 5.69 -16.94
CA TYR A 72 7.75 6.55 -17.86
C TYR A 72 9.25 6.66 -17.54
N GLN A 73 9.58 6.87 -16.27
CA GLN A 73 10.99 6.96 -15.84
C GLN A 73 11.76 5.65 -16.03
N LEU A 74 11.08 4.50 -15.98
CA LEU A 74 11.67 3.20 -16.27
C LEU A 74 11.78 2.91 -17.78
N GLY A 75 11.35 3.82 -18.65
CA GLY A 75 11.44 3.74 -20.12
C GLY A 75 10.21 3.13 -20.79
N GLY A 76 9.16 2.84 -20.05
CA GLY A 76 7.92 2.28 -20.54
C GLY A 76 6.85 3.32 -20.85
N SER A 77 5.67 2.84 -21.23
CA SER A 77 4.49 3.63 -21.55
C SER A 77 3.28 3.20 -20.70
N VAL A 78 2.25 4.02 -20.67
CA VAL A 78 1.05 3.77 -19.87
C VAL A 78 -0.21 3.90 -20.75
N VAL A 79 -1.14 2.96 -20.58
CA VAL A 79 -2.52 3.06 -21.06
C VAL A 79 -3.42 3.25 -19.83
N HIS A 80 -4.10 4.38 -19.78
CA HIS A 80 -5.01 4.69 -18.67
C HIS A 80 -6.46 4.37 -19.06
N LEU A 81 -7.12 3.53 -18.26
CA LEU A 81 -8.49 3.09 -18.45
C LEU A 81 -9.34 3.48 -17.24
N THR A 82 -10.42 4.22 -17.46
CA THR A 82 -11.42 4.52 -16.43
C THR A 82 -12.70 3.76 -16.72
N THR A 83 -13.59 3.67 -15.72
CA THR A 83 -14.93 3.06 -15.90
C THR A 83 -15.75 3.79 -16.96
N GLY A 84 -15.47 5.07 -17.23
CA GLY A 84 -16.11 5.85 -18.28
C GLY A 84 -15.65 5.45 -19.68
N ASP A 85 -14.38 5.10 -19.83
CA ASP A 85 -13.71 4.85 -21.10
C ASP A 85 -13.60 3.37 -21.46
N SER A 86 -13.90 2.48 -20.49
CA SER A 86 -13.79 1.04 -20.67
C SER A 86 -15.13 0.33 -20.57
N GLN A 87 -15.25 -0.83 -21.21
CA GLN A 87 -16.41 -1.72 -21.07
C GLN A 87 -16.35 -2.55 -19.76
N LEU A 88 -15.29 -2.40 -18.98
CA LEU A 88 -15.12 -3.00 -17.67
C LEU A 88 -16.28 -2.62 -16.74
N GLY A 89 -17.11 -3.60 -16.40
CA GLY A 89 -18.28 -3.42 -15.53
C GLY A 89 -19.57 -2.99 -16.24
N ARG A 90 -19.61 -2.85 -17.58
CA ARG A 90 -20.83 -2.49 -18.32
C ARG A 90 -21.58 -3.66 -18.95
N ALA A 91 -20.91 -4.75 -19.29
CA ALA A 91 -21.49 -6.02 -19.79
C ALA A 91 -20.42 -7.10 -20.06
N GLU A 92 -19.13 -6.73 -20.06
CA GLU A 92 -18.05 -7.69 -20.33
C GLU A 92 -17.62 -8.39 -19.03
N PRO A 93 -17.57 -9.71 -18.99
CA PRO A 93 -17.01 -10.46 -17.86
C PRO A 93 -15.57 -10.04 -17.57
N ILE A 94 -15.20 -9.97 -16.29
CA ILE A 94 -13.84 -9.55 -15.86
C ILE A 94 -12.77 -10.49 -16.45
N GLU A 95 -13.09 -11.77 -16.59
CA GLU A 95 -12.23 -12.80 -17.16
C GLU A 95 -11.91 -12.56 -18.64
N ASP A 96 -12.86 -12.06 -19.39
CA ASP A 96 -12.67 -11.76 -20.82
C ASP A 96 -11.85 -10.47 -20.99
N SER A 97 -12.14 -9.44 -20.22
CA SER A 97 -11.31 -8.24 -20.14
C SER A 97 -9.86 -8.57 -19.77
N ALA A 98 -9.63 -9.46 -18.79
CA ALA A 98 -8.31 -9.92 -18.41
C ALA A 98 -7.56 -10.61 -19.56
N LYS A 99 -8.24 -11.55 -20.26
CA LYS A 99 -7.68 -12.24 -21.41
C LYS A 99 -7.32 -11.31 -22.56
N VAL A 100 -8.13 -10.29 -22.81
CA VAL A 100 -7.91 -9.32 -23.90
C VAL A 100 -6.77 -8.38 -23.52
N ILE A 101 -6.88 -7.67 -22.41
CA ILE A 101 -5.91 -6.63 -22.01
C ILE A 101 -4.52 -7.24 -21.82
N SER A 102 -4.42 -8.39 -21.14
CA SER A 102 -3.12 -9.04 -20.88
C SER A 102 -2.41 -9.60 -22.12
N ARG A 103 -3.01 -9.52 -23.30
CA ARG A 103 -2.35 -9.83 -24.57
C ARG A 103 -1.76 -8.60 -25.28
N MET A 104 -2.08 -7.41 -24.79
CA MET A 104 -1.72 -6.15 -25.42
C MET A 104 -0.74 -5.33 -24.58
N VAL A 105 -0.56 -5.69 -23.30
CA VAL A 105 0.31 -4.97 -22.37
C VAL A 105 1.23 -5.95 -21.62
N ASP A 106 2.25 -5.44 -20.94
CA ASP A 106 3.21 -6.23 -20.18
C ASP A 106 2.88 -6.31 -18.68
N LEU A 107 2.10 -5.36 -18.16
CA LEU A 107 1.76 -5.23 -16.75
C LEU A 107 0.38 -4.58 -16.59
N VAL A 108 -0.36 -4.94 -15.57
CA VAL A 108 -1.66 -4.33 -15.24
C VAL A 108 -1.66 -3.86 -13.79
N MET A 109 -2.12 -2.64 -13.53
CA MET A 109 -2.48 -2.15 -12.21
C MET A 109 -3.98 -1.88 -12.15
N ILE A 110 -4.64 -2.37 -11.09
CA ILE A 110 -6.07 -2.20 -10.89
C ILE A 110 -6.31 -1.53 -9.54
N ARG A 111 -7.13 -0.47 -9.55
CA ARG A 111 -7.68 0.16 -8.35
C ARG A 111 -9.20 0.03 -8.39
N THR A 112 -9.75 -0.80 -7.52
CA THR A 112 -11.16 -1.20 -7.53
C THR A 112 -11.75 -1.23 -6.12
N TYR A 113 -12.94 -1.80 -5.95
CA TYR A 113 -13.59 -1.95 -4.66
C TYR A 113 -13.30 -3.31 -4.03
N GLU A 114 -13.51 -4.40 -4.72
CA GLU A 114 -13.50 -5.76 -4.17
C GLU A 114 -12.21 -6.52 -4.51
N GLN A 115 -11.61 -7.16 -3.51
CA GLN A 115 -10.43 -8.01 -3.70
C GLN A 115 -10.74 -9.21 -4.61
N THR A 116 -11.95 -9.75 -4.53
CA THR A 116 -12.39 -10.86 -5.40
C THR A 116 -12.35 -10.52 -6.88
N LYS A 117 -12.64 -9.26 -7.23
CA LYS A 117 -12.60 -8.78 -8.61
C LYS A 117 -11.19 -8.74 -9.17
N ILE A 118 -10.24 -8.21 -8.41
CA ILE A 118 -8.83 -8.19 -8.85
C ILE A 118 -8.24 -9.60 -8.89
N ALA A 119 -8.62 -10.48 -7.97
CA ALA A 119 -8.21 -11.88 -7.98
C ALA A 119 -8.74 -12.63 -9.22
N ALA A 120 -10.00 -12.41 -9.60
CA ALA A 120 -10.58 -12.98 -10.82
C ALA A 120 -9.86 -12.48 -12.08
N PHE A 121 -9.52 -11.18 -12.14
CA PHE A 121 -8.70 -10.65 -13.24
C PHE A 121 -7.32 -11.31 -13.28
N ALA A 122 -6.62 -11.38 -12.16
CA ALA A 122 -5.28 -11.97 -12.07
C ALA A 122 -5.27 -13.46 -12.49
N ALA A 123 -6.28 -14.25 -12.11
CA ALA A 123 -6.41 -15.65 -12.47
C ALA A 123 -6.50 -15.91 -13.99
N HIS A 124 -6.92 -14.89 -14.77
CA HIS A 124 -7.06 -15.01 -16.23
C HIS A 124 -6.05 -14.13 -17.00
N SER A 125 -5.20 -13.40 -16.29
CA SER A 125 -4.17 -12.55 -16.88
C SER A 125 -2.95 -13.36 -17.32
N ARG A 126 -2.34 -12.95 -18.44
CA ARG A 126 -1.05 -13.47 -18.93
C ARG A 126 0.14 -12.64 -18.51
N VAL A 127 -0.09 -11.57 -17.77
CA VAL A 127 0.93 -10.65 -17.29
C VAL A 127 0.72 -10.37 -15.81
N PRO A 128 1.73 -9.88 -15.09
CA PRO A 128 1.58 -9.51 -13.70
C PRO A 128 0.44 -8.50 -13.47
N VAL A 129 -0.25 -8.65 -12.35
CA VAL A 129 -1.31 -7.73 -11.89
C VAL A 129 -0.90 -7.16 -10.53
N ILE A 130 -1.04 -5.84 -10.39
CA ILE A 130 -0.75 -5.10 -9.17
C ILE A 130 -2.06 -4.55 -8.59
N ASN A 131 -2.28 -4.76 -7.31
CA ASN A 131 -3.34 -4.11 -6.55
C ASN A 131 -2.95 -2.65 -6.24
N GLY A 132 -3.59 -1.70 -6.91
CA GLY A 132 -3.44 -0.28 -6.64
C GLY A 132 -4.22 0.18 -5.40
N LEU A 133 -5.26 -0.52 -5.03
CA LEU A 133 -6.08 -0.47 -3.81
C LEU A 133 -7.37 -1.27 -4.02
N THR A 134 -7.78 -2.00 -2.99
CA THR A 134 -9.15 -2.53 -2.81
C THR A 134 -9.70 -2.08 -1.45
N ASN A 135 -10.96 -2.43 -1.15
CA ASN A 135 -11.53 -2.18 0.19
C ASN A 135 -10.85 -3.03 1.27
N GLU A 136 -10.24 -4.16 0.88
CA GLU A 136 -9.60 -5.09 1.79
C GLU A 136 -8.11 -4.82 1.99
N PHE A 137 -7.39 -4.34 0.94
CA PHE A 137 -5.93 -4.17 1.01
C PHE A 137 -5.40 -2.96 0.24
N HIS A 138 -4.29 -2.40 0.73
CA HIS A 138 -3.51 -1.38 0.03
C HIS A 138 -1.99 -1.69 0.05
N PRO A 139 -1.55 -2.78 -0.61
CA PRO A 139 -0.19 -3.28 -0.46
C PRO A 139 0.88 -2.31 -0.96
N CYS A 140 0.60 -1.54 -2.02
CA CYS A 140 1.55 -0.54 -2.54
C CYS A 140 1.80 0.63 -1.59
N GLN A 141 0.85 0.94 -0.70
CA GLN A 141 1.05 1.96 0.32
C GLN A 141 1.98 1.43 1.41
N ILE A 142 1.64 0.29 2.02
CA ILE A 142 2.44 -0.28 3.10
C ILE A 142 3.87 -0.61 2.65
N LEU A 143 4.07 -0.99 1.39
CA LEU A 143 5.40 -1.17 0.82
C LEU A 143 6.24 0.13 0.89
N ALA A 144 5.62 1.28 0.60
CA ALA A 144 6.28 2.59 0.67
C ALA A 144 6.47 3.06 2.10
N ASP A 145 5.49 2.81 2.99
CA ASP A 145 5.55 3.20 4.40
C ASP A 145 6.71 2.50 5.11
N ILE A 146 6.83 1.18 4.90
CA ILE A 146 7.93 0.40 5.48
C ILE A 146 9.28 0.85 4.92
N PHE A 147 9.36 1.11 3.62
CA PHE A 147 10.60 1.65 3.04
C PHE A 147 10.96 3.01 3.64
N THR A 148 9.98 3.89 3.87
CA THR A 148 10.17 5.17 4.53
C THR A 148 10.68 4.99 5.96
N TYR A 149 10.09 4.06 6.70
CA TYR A 149 10.60 3.72 8.04
C TYR A 149 12.06 3.27 7.99
N ILE A 150 12.42 2.38 7.04
CA ILE A 150 13.77 1.87 6.88
C ILE A 150 14.78 2.99 6.56
N GLU A 151 14.42 3.95 5.74
CA GLU A 151 15.28 5.10 5.42
C GLU A 151 15.59 5.96 6.65
N HIS A 152 14.62 6.14 7.54
CA HIS A 152 14.75 7.01 8.71
C HIS A 152 15.30 6.31 9.96
N ARG A 153 15.01 5.00 10.14
CA ARG A 153 15.25 4.27 11.40
C ARG A 153 15.94 2.90 11.21
N GLY A 154 16.16 2.47 9.98
CA GLY A 154 16.67 1.12 9.72
C GLY A 154 15.59 0.06 9.80
N SER A 155 15.98 -1.19 10.11
CA SER A 155 15.06 -2.32 10.08
C SER A 155 13.81 -2.12 10.93
N ILE A 156 12.65 -2.46 10.36
CA ILE A 156 11.37 -2.50 11.07
C ILE A 156 11.19 -3.79 11.91
N GLN A 157 12.03 -4.80 11.66
CA GLN A 157 11.95 -6.08 12.41
C GLN A 157 12.11 -5.87 13.91
N GLY A 158 11.22 -6.48 14.69
CA GLY A 158 11.18 -6.36 16.15
C GLY A 158 10.65 -5.02 16.67
N LYS A 159 10.18 -4.14 15.80
CA LYS A 159 9.62 -2.83 16.13
C LYS A 159 8.13 -2.90 16.45
N THR A 160 7.59 -1.83 16.98
CA THR A 160 6.18 -1.67 17.27
C THR A 160 5.58 -0.54 16.43
N VAL A 161 4.54 -0.86 15.68
CA VAL A 161 3.74 0.10 14.90
C VAL A 161 2.40 0.29 15.60
N ALA A 162 2.02 1.50 15.96
CA ALA A 162 0.69 1.81 16.46
C ALA A 162 -0.23 2.22 15.31
N TRP A 163 -1.28 1.47 15.09
CA TRP A 163 -2.39 1.82 14.21
C TRP A 163 -3.52 2.42 15.05
N VAL A 164 -3.89 3.67 14.78
CA VAL A 164 -4.96 4.38 15.49
C VAL A 164 -6.01 4.82 14.48
N GLY A 165 -7.20 4.23 14.50
CA GLY A 165 -8.26 4.60 13.56
C GLY A 165 -9.16 3.45 13.14
N ASP A 166 -9.64 3.47 11.89
CA ASP A 166 -10.56 2.48 11.33
C ASP A 166 -9.86 1.14 11.02
N GLY A 167 -10.55 0.03 11.25
CA GLY A 167 -10.11 -1.32 10.86
C GLY A 167 -10.23 -1.57 9.36
N ASN A 168 -9.67 -0.67 8.55
CA ASN A 168 -9.79 -0.63 7.10
C ASN A 168 -8.69 -1.42 6.36
N ASN A 169 -8.61 -1.22 5.04
CA ASN A 169 -7.61 -1.85 4.17
C ASN A 169 -6.15 -1.55 4.54
N MET A 170 -5.88 -0.36 5.12
CA MET A 170 -4.54 -0.01 5.60
C MET A 170 -4.19 -0.86 6.83
N ALA A 171 -5.09 -0.91 7.83
CA ALA A 171 -4.93 -1.77 9.00
C ALA A 171 -4.70 -3.23 8.60
N ASN A 172 -5.57 -3.78 7.74
CA ASN A 172 -5.44 -5.16 7.25
C ASN A 172 -4.06 -5.42 6.61
N THR A 173 -3.57 -4.47 5.83
CA THR A 173 -2.28 -4.63 5.14
C THR A 173 -1.09 -4.49 6.10
N TRP A 174 -1.17 -3.61 7.11
CA TRP A 174 -0.18 -3.52 8.18
C TRP A 174 -0.06 -4.83 8.95
N LEU A 175 -1.18 -5.51 9.23
CA LEU A 175 -1.17 -6.80 9.91
C LEU A 175 -0.48 -7.89 9.07
N GLN A 176 -0.75 -7.96 7.75
CA GLN A 176 -0.04 -8.90 6.86
C GLN A 176 1.47 -8.62 6.83
N ALA A 177 1.84 -7.34 6.79
CA ALA A 177 3.24 -6.94 6.78
C ALA A 177 3.96 -7.32 8.08
N ALA A 178 3.30 -7.16 9.23
CA ALA A 178 3.85 -7.52 10.54
C ALA A 178 4.19 -9.01 10.63
N GLU A 179 3.29 -9.87 10.14
CA GLU A 179 3.52 -11.32 10.13
C GLU A 179 4.74 -11.71 9.28
N ILE A 180 4.89 -11.08 8.11
CA ILE A 180 5.95 -11.43 7.16
C ILE A 180 7.30 -10.84 7.58
N LEU A 181 7.31 -9.60 8.09
CA LEU A 181 8.55 -8.88 8.37
C LEU A 181 8.97 -8.92 9.85
N GLY A 182 8.18 -9.58 10.70
CA GLY A 182 8.56 -9.84 12.10
C GLY A 182 8.56 -8.59 12.98
N PHE A 183 7.53 -7.73 12.86
CA PHE A 183 7.27 -6.62 13.78
C PHE A 183 5.89 -6.77 14.43
N THR A 184 5.53 -5.91 15.37
CA THR A 184 4.23 -5.98 16.07
C THR A 184 3.38 -4.75 15.73
N VAL A 185 2.08 -4.96 15.49
CA VAL A 185 1.12 -3.86 15.35
C VAL A 185 0.25 -3.77 16.62
N HIS A 186 0.25 -2.60 17.25
CA HIS A 186 -0.71 -2.23 18.26
C HIS A 186 -1.90 -1.56 17.58
N VAL A 187 -3.06 -2.21 17.61
CA VAL A 187 -4.27 -1.72 16.94
C VAL A 187 -5.22 -1.11 17.95
N SER A 188 -5.66 0.12 17.73
CA SER A 188 -6.75 0.73 18.46
C SER A 188 -7.80 1.28 17.49
N THR A 189 -9.02 0.75 17.61
CA THR A 189 -10.18 1.10 16.78
C THR A 189 -11.38 1.36 17.69
N PRO A 190 -12.31 2.27 17.32
CA PRO A 190 -13.58 2.39 18.02
C PRO A 190 -14.41 1.11 17.92
N SER A 191 -15.30 0.91 18.90
CA SER A 191 -16.24 -0.22 18.86
C SER A 191 -17.15 -0.16 17.64
N GLY A 192 -17.25 -1.27 16.91
CA GLY A 192 -18.00 -1.41 15.65
C GLY A 192 -17.16 -1.09 14.40
N TYR A 193 -15.88 -0.73 14.57
CA TYR A 193 -14.95 -0.43 13.48
C TYR A 193 -13.65 -1.26 13.60
N GLU A 194 -13.74 -2.40 14.24
CA GLU A 194 -12.62 -3.30 14.44
C GLU A 194 -12.12 -3.90 13.12
N VAL A 195 -10.86 -4.34 13.12
CA VAL A 195 -10.29 -5.09 12.00
C VAL A 195 -11.04 -6.41 11.84
N ASP A 196 -11.50 -6.70 10.63
CA ASP A 196 -12.09 -8.00 10.30
C ASP A 196 -10.96 -9.03 10.08
N GLN A 197 -10.77 -9.88 11.07
CA GLN A 197 -9.74 -10.92 11.06
C GLN A 197 -9.91 -11.92 9.90
N SER A 198 -11.14 -12.10 9.39
CA SER A 198 -11.39 -12.98 8.24
C SER A 198 -10.82 -12.41 6.94
N ILE A 199 -10.81 -11.08 6.81
CA ILE A 199 -10.23 -10.37 5.66
C ILE A 199 -8.70 -10.33 5.77
N ALA A 200 -8.18 -9.97 6.93
CA ALA A 200 -6.74 -9.86 7.14
C ALA A 200 -6.02 -11.21 6.95
N GLY A 201 -6.73 -12.32 7.15
CA GLY A 201 -6.17 -13.66 7.07
C GLY A 201 -5.18 -13.98 8.20
N ILE A 202 -5.07 -13.09 9.17
CA ILE A 202 -4.13 -13.14 10.28
C ILE A 202 -4.86 -13.67 11.50
N ARG A 203 -4.32 -14.73 12.07
CA ARG A 203 -4.79 -15.21 13.36
C ARG A 203 -4.15 -14.35 14.47
N SER A 204 -4.95 -13.97 15.46
CA SER A 204 -4.40 -13.29 16.63
C SER A 204 -3.23 -14.08 17.20
N GLY A 205 -2.07 -13.46 17.23
CA GLY A 205 -0.80 -14.07 17.63
C GLY A 205 0.17 -12.98 18.05
N ASP A 206 1.45 -13.28 17.95
CA ASP A 206 2.51 -12.37 18.41
C ASP A 206 2.67 -11.11 17.52
N SER A 207 2.09 -11.10 16.30
CA SER A 207 2.26 -10.02 15.32
C SER A 207 1.34 -8.82 15.55
N TYR A 208 0.24 -8.93 16.34
CA TYR A 208 -0.56 -7.76 16.72
C TYR A 208 -1.27 -7.89 18.05
N LYS A 209 -1.56 -6.72 18.65
CA LYS A 209 -2.29 -6.58 19.92
C LYS A 209 -3.37 -5.53 19.77
N VAL A 210 -4.54 -5.80 20.33
CA VAL A 210 -5.69 -4.87 20.30
C VAL A 210 -5.77 -4.11 21.61
N TYR A 211 -5.93 -2.80 21.51
CA TYR A 211 -6.10 -1.88 22.63
C TYR A 211 -7.40 -1.11 22.49
N LYS A 212 -8.11 -0.92 23.58
CA LYS A 212 -9.34 -0.09 23.61
C LYS A 212 -9.03 1.40 23.66
N ASP A 213 -7.89 1.74 24.25
CA ASP A 213 -7.41 3.10 24.44
C ASP A 213 -6.30 3.38 23.40
N PRO A 214 -6.46 4.39 22.52
CA PRO A 214 -5.45 4.73 21.55
C PRO A 214 -4.13 5.20 22.18
N MET A 215 -4.15 5.81 23.38
CA MET A 215 -2.96 6.18 24.13
C MET A 215 -2.14 4.94 24.51
N GLU A 216 -2.80 3.86 24.93
CA GLU A 216 -2.12 2.62 25.26
C GLU A 216 -1.57 1.89 24.04
N ALA A 217 -2.24 2.01 22.89
CA ALA A 217 -1.70 1.49 21.62
C ALA A 217 -0.41 2.22 21.20
N CYS A 218 -0.35 3.53 21.40
CA CYS A 218 0.81 4.35 21.07
C CYS A 218 1.98 4.17 22.05
N ARG A 219 1.73 3.68 23.26
CA ARG A 219 2.77 3.58 24.30
C ARG A 219 3.96 2.74 23.85
N GLY A 220 5.12 3.40 23.75
CA GLY A 220 6.38 2.77 23.37
C GLY A 220 6.46 2.35 21.90
N ALA A 221 5.53 2.78 21.04
CA ALA A 221 5.55 2.51 19.60
C ALA A 221 6.73 3.23 18.92
N ASP A 222 7.35 2.58 17.95
CA ASP A 222 8.41 3.15 17.12
C ASP A 222 7.84 3.94 15.91
N LEU A 223 6.59 3.67 15.56
CA LEU A 223 5.84 4.34 14.49
C LEU A 223 4.39 4.47 14.92
N VAL A 224 3.81 5.67 14.78
CA VAL A 224 2.37 5.92 14.90
C VAL A 224 1.82 6.23 13.51
N THR A 225 0.76 5.56 13.12
CA THR A 225 0.13 5.75 11.81
C THR A 225 -1.39 5.70 11.89
N THR A 226 -2.05 6.45 11.03
CA THR A 226 -3.51 6.51 10.92
C THR A 226 -3.94 6.74 9.47
N ASP A 227 -5.24 6.69 9.23
CA ASP A 227 -5.87 7.03 7.95
C ASP A 227 -7.17 7.81 8.24
N VAL A 228 -7.75 8.41 7.20
CA VAL A 228 -9.03 9.11 7.28
C VAL A 228 -10.11 8.24 7.93
N TRP A 229 -10.92 8.83 8.78
CA TRP A 229 -12.03 8.11 9.42
C TRP A 229 -13.12 7.70 8.45
N THR A 230 -13.28 8.46 7.36
CA THR A 230 -14.26 8.18 6.31
C THR A 230 -13.55 8.00 4.98
N SER A 231 -13.46 6.76 4.53
CA SER A 231 -12.90 6.42 3.23
C SER A 231 -13.79 6.93 2.08
N MET A 232 -13.19 7.16 0.92
CA MET A 232 -13.91 7.57 -0.30
C MET A 232 -15.03 6.58 -0.65
N GLY A 233 -16.26 7.10 -0.79
CA GLY A 233 -17.46 6.32 -1.07
C GLY A 233 -18.34 6.05 0.14
N TYR A 234 -17.91 6.47 1.35
CA TYR A 234 -18.68 6.32 2.61
C TYR A 234 -19.07 7.66 3.22
N GLU A 235 -19.14 8.73 2.42
CA GLU A 235 -19.40 10.10 2.88
C GLU A 235 -20.76 10.25 3.60
N ALA A 236 -21.73 9.38 3.30
CA ALA A 236 -23.02 9.35 3.99
C ALA A 236 -22.94 8.96 5.48
N GLU A 237 -21.83 8.32 5.89
CA GLU A 237 -21.58 7.89 7.27
C GLU A 237 -20.77 8.90 8.09
N ASN A 238 -20.36 10.00 7.49
CA ASN A 238 -19.39 10.95 8.03
C ASN A 238 -19.71 11.43 9.46
N GLU A 239 -20.95 11.80 9.73
CA GLU A 239 -21.35 12.33 11.05
C GLU A 239 -21.28 11.25 12.14
N ALA A 240 -21.73 10.03 11.83
CA ALA A 240 -21.66 8.90 12.77
C ALA A 240 -20.20 8.51 13.05
N ARG A 241 -19.35 8.49 12.02
CA ARG A 241 -17.93 8.18 12.14
C ARG A 241 -17.19 9.25 12.95
N ARG A 242 -17.39 10.54 12.68
CA ARG A 242 -16.78 11.63 13.48
C ARG A 242 -17.11 11.50 14.97
N LYS A 243 -18.32 11.09 15.31
CA LYS A 243 -18.71 10.88 16.70
C LYS A 243 -18.04 9.64 17.31
N ALA A 244 -17.97 8.54 16.55
CA ALA A 244 -17.36 7.29 17.01
C ALA A 244 -15.85 7.41 17.19
N PHE A 245 -15.18 8.17 16.33
CA PHE A 245 -13.73 8.31 16.28
C PHE A 245 -13.19 9.53 17.06
N ALA A 246 -14.01 10.29 17.76
CA ALA A 246 -13.61 11.55 18.42
C ALA A 246 -12.36 11.41 19.33
N ASP A 247 -12.21 10.25 20.00
CA ASP A 247 -11.06 9.95 20.88
C ASP A 247 -9.88 9.31 20.13
N TRP A 248 -9.99 9.10 18.82
CA TRP A 248 -8.96 8.49 17.97
C TRP A 248 -8.22 9.50 17.07
N CYS A 249 -8.29 10.78 17.40
CA CYS A 249 -7.47 11.83 16.76
C CYS A 249 -6.04 11.73 17.27
N VAL A 250 -5.09 11.41 16.41
CA VAL A 250 -3.67 11.38 16.80
C VAL A 250 -3.19 12.79 17.14
N ASP A 251 -2.78 12.97 18.38
CA ASP A 251 -2.33 14.25 18.95
C ASP A 251 -0.89 14.15 19.49
N GLU A 252 -0.37 15.29 20.01
CA GLU A 252 0.97 15.37 20.60
C GLU A 252 1.12 14.50 21.85
N GLU A 253 0.03 14.19 22.57
CA GLU A 253 0.11 13.33 23.76
C GLU A 253 0.31 11.87 23.40
N MET A 254 -0.39 11.40 22.34
CA MET A 254 -0.15 10.08 21.76
C MET A 254 1.28 9.95 21.24
N MET A 255 1.80 10.97 20.55
CA MET A 255 3.20 10.98 20.10
C MET A 255 4.20 10.99 21.27
N ARG A 256 3.85 11.66 22.38
CA ARG A 256 4.73 11.78 23.57
C ARG A 256 4.87 10.45 24.31
N VAL A 257 3.85 9.58 24.33
CA VAL A 257 3.92 8.26 24.97
C VAL A 257 4.56 7.20 24.10
N ALA A 258 4.73 7.46 22.80
CA ALA A 258 5.51 6.65 21.88
C ALA A 258 7.02 6.76 22.20
N GLN A 259 7.87 6.08 21.45
CA GLN A 259 9.31 6.24 21.58
C GLN A 259 9.71 7.71 21.28
N PRO A 260 10.75 8.24 21.93
CA PRO A 260 11.16 9.65 21.73
C PRO A 260 11.52 9.98 20.27
N ASP A 261 11.95 9.00 19.50
CA ASP A 261 12.28 9.09 18.08
C ASP A 261 11.24 8.43 17.17
N ALA A 262 10.05 8.14 17.69
CA ALA A 262 8.94 7.57 16.92
C ALA A 262 8.63 8.47 15.71
N LEU A 263 8.32 7.82 14.58
CA LEU A 263 7.84 8.51 13.39
C LEU A 263 6.32 8.60 13.39
N PHE A 264 5.79 9.60 12.69
CA PHE A 264 4.38 9.68 12.30
C PHE A 264 4.23 9.53 10.80
N MET A 265 3.29 8.69 10.35
CA MET A 265 2.95 8.45 8.95
C MET A 265 1.44 8.54 8.71
N HIS A 266 1.06 8.91 7.48
CA HIS A 266 -0.31 8.99 7.01
C HIS A 266 -0.35 8.88 5.49
N CYS A 267 -1.11 7.94 4.94
CA CYS A 267 -1.17 7.67 3.49
C CYS A 267 -1.73 8.81 2.64
N LEU A 268 -2.28 9.86 3.26
CA LEU A 268 -2.90 11.03 2.65
C LEU A 268 -4.08 10.68 1.69
N PRO A 269 -5.11 11.58 1.56
CA PRO A 269 -5.19 12.93 2.15
C PRO A 269 -5.46 12.86 3.65
N ALA A 270 -5.10 13.88 4.41
CA ALA A 270 -5.36 13.98 5.84
C ALA A 270 -6.32 15.13 6.15
N HIS A 271 -7.18 14.93 7.16
CA HIS A 271 -8.09 15.95 7.66
C HIS A 271 -7.62 16.43 9.04
N ARG A 272 -6.83 17.50 9.05
CA ARG A 272 -6.34 18.12 10.30
C ARG A 272 -7.49 18.49 11.21
N GLY A 273 -7.43 18.03 12.47
CA GLY A 273 -8.50 18.17 13.46
C GLY A 273 -9.56 17.08 13.41
N GLU A 274 -9.42 16.08 12.52
CA GLU A 274 -10.16 14.81 12.55
C GLU A 274 -9.22 13.69 12.99
N GLU A 275 -8.72 12.84 12.10
CA GLU A 275 -7.87 11.70 12.44
C GLU A 275 -6.48 12.08 12.94
N VAL A 276 -6.03 13.30 12.70
CA VAL A 276 -4.72 13.80 13.16
C VAL A 276 -4.74 15.30 13.40
N GLN A 277 -4.06 15.78 14.44
CA GLN A 277 -3.85 17.19 14.68
C GLN A 277 -2.75 17.79 13.77
N ALA A 278 -2.89 19.09 13.47
CA ALA A 278 -1.93 19.80 12.61
C ALA A 278 -0.51 19.74 13.19
N GLU A 279 -0.37 19.88 14.49
CA GLU A 279 0.89 19.85 15.23
C GLU A 279 1.65 18.53 15.07
N VAL A 280 0.92 17.42 14.86
CA VAL A 280 1.51 16.10 14.61
C VAL A 280 1.91 15.94 13.16
N ILE A 281 0.97 16.13 12.21
CA ILE A 281 1.25 15.87 10.79
C ILE A 281 2.25 16.87 10.18
N ASP A 282 2.27 18.11 10.69
CA ASP A 282 3.21 19.15 10.27
C ASP A 282 4.43 19.24 11.23
N GLY A 283 4.48 18.38 12.26
CA GLY A 283 5.49 18.35 13.30
C GLY A 283 6.79 17.63 12.90
N PRO A 284 7.80 17.66 13.78
CA PRO A 284 9.16 17.18 13.46
C PRO A 284 9.26 15.65 13.36
N GLN A 285 8.31 14.89 13.91
CA GLN A 285 8.28 13.43 13.82
C GLN A 285 7.54 12.93 12.56
N SER A 286 6.87 13.84 11.85
CA SER A 286 6.12 13.50 10.64
C SER A 286 7.05 13.31 9.45
N VAL A 287 6.86 12.20 8.75
CA VAL A 287 7.57 11.86 7.50
C VAL A 287 6.62 11.62 6.33
N VAL A 288 5.40 12.18 6.41
CA VAL A 288 4.33 11.97 5.43
C VAL A 288 4.70 12.40 4.00
N TRP A 289 5.59 13.38 3.85
CA TRP A 289 6.03 13.82 2.52
C TRP A 289 7.06 12.87 1.91
N ASP A 290 7.97 12.31 2.71
CA ASP A 290 8.90 11.27 2.30
C ASP A 290 8.14 9.97 1.97
N GLU A 291 7.14 9.62 2.78
CA GLU A 291 6.22 8.52 2.55
C GLU A 291 5.50 8.67 1.19
N ALA A 292 4.94 9.85 0.92
CA ALA A 292 4.28 10.14 -0.35
C ALA A 292 5.24 10.06 -1.55
N GLU A 293 6.48 10.57 -1.43
CA GLU A 293 7.51 10.44 -2.47
C GLU A 293 7.88 8.97 -2.68
N ASN A 294 8.04 8.21 -1.61
CA ASN A 294 8.47 6.82 -1.67
C ASN A 294 7.47 5.90 -2.39
N ARG A 295 6.20 6.33 -2.56
CA ARG A 295 5.26 5.67 -3.45
C ARG A 295 5.80 5.53 -4.87
N LEU A 296 6.50 6.54 -5.39
CA LEU A 296 7.12 6.48 -6.70
C LEU A 296 8.21 5.41 -6.77
N HIS A 297 9.11 5.39 -5.78
CA HIS A 297 10.27 4.50 -5.77
C HIS A 297 9.87 3.04 -5.50
N ALA A 298 8.92 2.83 -4.59
CA ALA A 298 8.35 1.52 -4.30
C ALA A 298 7.68 0.90 -5.52
N GLN A 299 6.85 1.65 -6.23
CA GLN A 299 6.16 1.17 -7.41
C GLN A 299 7.11 0.93 -8.59
N LYS A 300 8.17 1.72 -8.74
CA LYS A 300 9.22 1.46 -9.74
C LYS A 300 9.93 0.13 -9.47
N ALA A 301 10.36 -0.10 -8.24
CA ALA A 301 11.02 -1.36 -7.86
C ALA A 301 10.09 -2.57 -8.01
N LEU A 302 8.82 -2.41 -7.65
CA LEU A 302 7.80 -3.45 -7.79
C LEU A 302 7.56 -3.82 -9.27
N MET A 303 7.39 -2.82 -10.14
CA MET A 303 7.19 -3.05 -11.59
C MET A 303 8.41 -3.73 -12.21
N GLU A 304 9.62 -3.28 -11.85
CA GLU A 304 10.87 -3.88 -12.31
C GLU A 304 10.98 -5.34 -11.85
N PHE A 305 10.71 -5.62 -10.57
CA PHE A 305 10.77 -6.96 -10.02
C PHE A 305 9.76 -7.93 -10.66
N LEU A 306 8.52 -7.49 -10.87
CA LEU A 306 7.48 -8.33 -11.47
C LEU A 306 7.78 -8.69 -12.94
N LEU A 307 8.44 -7.80 -13.68
CA LEU A 307 8.75 -8.02 -15.10
C LEU A 307 10.09 -8.69 -15.35
N LEU A 308 11.08 -8.42 -14.52
CA LEU A 308 12.46 -8.85 -14.77
C LEU A 308 12.99 -9.83 -13.71
N GLY A 309 12.30 -9.99 -12.59
CA GLY A 309 12.80 -10.76 -11.46
C GLY A 309 13.89 -10.00 -10.67
N ARG A 310 14.76 -10.74 -10.00
CA ARG A 310 15.92 -10.17 -9.32
C ARG A 310 17.01 -9.86 -10.34
N LEU A 311 17.49 -8.63 -10.35
CA LEU A 311 18.57 -8.14 -11.21
C LEU A 311 19.91 -8.20 -10.48
#